data_d6c6e40332e4520a51cf2bffd2dc9d69
#
_entry.id   d6c6e40332e4520a51cf2bffd2dc9d69
#
_cell.length_a   1.000
_cell.length_b   1.000
_cell.length_c   1.000
_cell.angle_alpha   90.00
_cell.angle_beta   90.00
_cell.angle_gamma   90.00
#
_symmetry.space_group_name_H-M   'P 1'
#
loop_
_entity.id
_entity.type
_entity.pdbx_description
1 polymer ?
#
loop_
_entity_poly.entity_id
_entity_poly.type
_entity_poly.pdbx_seq_one_letter_code
_entity_poly.pdbx_strand_id
1 'polypeptide(L)'
;MKITRIAVGVLLLTGLVLGIRGMRADSKAPAVGTPAPEFTLNSQEAKPVSLHDYKGKWVVLYFYPKDFTSGCTVEAHNFQRDLAQYEQKGAVILGVSVQDEDSHQKFCTKEGLNFKLLADTKTEVSTLYDSVMNFGVAKLSARHTFVIDPNGVVRKVFLDVKPQPHSEEVLAALTELQAAAGK
;
A
#
# COMPACT_ATOMS: atom_id res chain seq x y z
N MET A 1 59.78 59.48 -10.63
CA MET A 1 58.70 59.07 -9.68
C MET A 1 57.77 58.15 -10.42
N LYS A 2 57.83 56.82 -10.20
CA LYS A 2 56.97 55.83 -10.88
C LYS A 2 55.84 55.43 -9.94
N ILE A 3 54.63 55.68 -10.35
CA ILE A 3 53.42 55.35 -9.60
C ILE A 3 52.95 53.94 -10.07
N THR A 4 53.09 52.98 -9.19
CA THR A 4 52.66 51.59 -9.43
C THR A 4 51.15 51.48 -9.14
N ARG A 5 50.36 51.14 -10.14
CA ARG A 5 48.91 50.89 -9.98
C ARG A 5 48.74 49.44 -9.48
N ILE A 6 48.15 49.29 -8.30
CA ILE A 6 47.75 47.99 -7.74
C ILE A 6 46.34 47.71 -8.27
N ALA A 7 46.22 46.65 -9.05
CA ALA A 7 44.95 46.13 -9.53
C ALA A 7 44.37 45.19 -8.44
N VAL A 8 43.24 45.60 -7.85
CA VAL A 8 42.48 44.74 -6.93
C VAL A 8 41.57 43.83 -7.77
N GLY A 9 41.93 42.56 -7.81
CA GLY A 9 41.14 41.52 -8.44
C GLY A 9 39.99 41.13 -7.50
N VAL A 10 38.74 41.39 -7.91
CA VAL A 10 37.54 40.91 -7.23
C VAL A 10 37.28 39.47 -7.67
N LEU A 11 37.52 38.52 -6.79
CA LEU A 11 37.18 37.12 -6.97
C LEU A 11 35.67 36.94 -6.73
N LEU A 12 34.88 36.78 -7.79
CA LEU A 12 33.50 36.37 -7.71
C LEU A 12 33.45 34.87 -7.38
N LEU A 13 33.17 34.56 -6.13
CA LEU A 13 32.82 33.20 -5.70
C LEU A 13 31.37 32.92 -6.15
N THR A 14 31.21 32.25 -7.30
CA THR A 14 29.93 31.63 -7.68
C THR A 14 29.70 30.41 -6.80
N GLY A 15 28.89 30.58 -5.76
CA GLY A 15 28.43 29.48 -4.92
C GLY A 15 27.54 28.52 -5.71
N LEU A 16 28.10 27.37 -6.06
CA LEU A 16 27.35 26.22 -6.60
C LEU A 16 26.53 25.62 -5.46
N VAL A 17 25.26 26.03 -5.36
CA VAL A 17 24.29 25.36 -4.48
C VAL A 17 24.01 23.99 -5.08
N LEU A 18 24.75 22.97 -4.67
CA LEU A 18 24.37 21.59 -4.89
C LEU A 18 23.11 21.34 -4.03
N GLY A 19 21.95 21.35 -4.68
CA GLY A 19 20.73 20.87 -4.08
C GLY A 19 20.92 19.42 -3.65
N ILE A 20 21.05 19.19 -2.34
CA ILE A 20 20.98 17.85 -1.76
C ILE A 20 19.55 17.36 -2.01
N ARG A 21 19.36 16.71 -3.15
CA ARG A 21 18.19 15.85 -3.37
C ARG A 21 18.29 14.75 -2.34
N GLY A 22 17.53 14.88 -1.26
CA GLY A 22 17.41 13.84 -0.27
C GLY A 22 17.15 12.53 -0.99
N MET A 23 18.10 11.60 -0.92
CA MET A 23 17.90 10.21 -1.32
C MET A 23 16.82 9.67 -0.38
N ARG A 24 15.54 9.78 -0.82
CA ARG A 24 14.51 8.89 -0.32
C ARG A 24 15.04 7.49 -0.62
N ALA A 25 15.21 6.67 0.41
CA ALA A 25 15.41 5.25 0.22
C ALA A 25 14.35 4.80 -0.80
N ASP A 26 14.77 4.26 -1.93
CA ASP A 26 13.87 3.78 -2.96
C ASP A 26 13.03 2.67 -2.32
N SER A 27 11.84 3.01 -1.85
CA SER A 27 10.80 2.05 -1.53
C SER A 27 10.54 1.30 -2.82
N LYS A 28 10.77 -0.03 -2.82
CA LYS A 28 10.47 -0.89 -3.98
C LYS A 28 8.96 -1.08 -4.18
N ALA A 29 8.16 -0.50 -3.30
CA ALA A 29 6.71 -0.55 -3.38
C ALA A 29 6.22 0.06 -4.71
N PRO A 30 5.18 -0.51 -5.33
CA PRO A 30 4.60 0.03 -6.55
C PRO A 30 4.23 1.50 -6.38
N ALA A 31 4.76 2.35 -7.26
CA ALA A 31 4.56 3.79 -7.17
C ALA A 31 3.17 4.21 -7.67
N VAL A 32 2.65 5.32 -7.13
CA VAL A 32 1.43 5.95 -7.66
C VAL A 32 1.61 6.29 -9.13
N GLY A 33 0.62 5.92 -9.95
CA GLY A 33 0.60 6.10 -11.40
C GLY A 33 1.21 4.93 -12.18
N THR A 34 1.74 3.89 -11.51
CA THR A 34 2.25 2.70 -12.19
C THR A 34 1.22 1.56 -12.16
N PRO A 35 1.26 0.61 -13.10
CA PRO A 35 0.46 -0.61 -13.02
C PRO A 35 0.73 -1.36 -11.72
N ALA A 36 -0.32 -1.81 -11.05
CA ALA A 36 -0.21 -2.68 -9.89
C ALA A 36 0.34 -4.05 -10.34
N PRO A 37 1.31 -4.64 -9.63
CA PRO A 37 1.79 -5.98 -9.93
C PRO A 37 0.65 -7.00 -9.89
N GLU A 38 0.53 -7.80 -10.94
CA GLU A 38 -0.47 -8.86 -11.02
C GLU A 38 -0.12 -10.02 -10.10
N PHE A 39 -1.14 -10.64 -9.54
CA PHE A 39 -0.99 -11.82 -8.69
C PHE A 39 -2.19 -12.75 -8.78
N THR A 40 -1.99 -13.98 -8.34
CA THR A 40 -3.06 -14.95 -8.05
C THR A 40 -2.73 -15.63 -6.72
N LEU A 41 -3.64 -15.55 -5.75
CA LEU A 41 -3.54 -16.20 -4.45
C LEU A 41 -4.86 -16.93 -4.13
N ASN A 42 -4.80 -17.97 -3.30
CA ASN A 42 -6.01 -18.58 -2.79
C ASN A 42 -6.64 -17.70 -1.71
N SER A 43 -7.97 -17.61 -1.74
CA SER A 43 -8.74 -16.99 -0.66
C SER A 43 -8.96 -17.95 0.51
N GLN A 44 -9.55 -17.46 1.60
CA GLN A 44 -10.02 -18.26 2.74
C GLN A 44 -11.00 -19.39 2.36
N GLU A 45 -11.53 -19.36 1.14
CA GLU A 45 -12.41 -20.41 0.59
C GLU A 45 -11.63 -21.45 -0.22
N ALA A 46 -10.29 -21.42 -0.20
CA ALA A 46 -9.39 -22.22 -1.02
C ALA A 46 -9.66 -22.08 -2.53
N LYS A 47 -10.14 -20.92 -2.96
CA LYS A 47 -10.39 -20.59 -4.36
C LYS A 47 -9.37 -19.55 -4.84
N PRO A 48 -8.84 -19.70 -6.06
CA PRO A 48 -7.93 -18.72 -6.62
C PRO A 48 -8.64 -17.38 -6.85
N VAL A 49 -7.93 -16.31 -6.53
CA VAL A 49 -8.34 -14.91 -6.71
C VAL A 49 -7.19 -14.17 -7.36
N SER A 50 -7.43 -13.60 -8.52
CA SER A 50 -6.46 -12.78 -9.25
C SER A 50 -6.82 -11.31 -9.17
N LEU A 51 -5.82 -10.42 -9.16
CA LEU A 51 -6.08 -8.97 -9.27
C LEU A 51 -6.86 -8.66 -10.55
N HIS A 52 -6.54 -9.35 -11.64
CA HIS A 52 -7.23 -9.24 -12.93
C HIS A 52 -8.75 -9.45 -12.86
N ASP A 53 -9.26 -10.26 -11.92
CA ASP A 53 -10.70 -10.55 -11.77
C ASP A 53 -11.50 -9.30 -11.35
N TYR A 54 -10.81 -8.26 -10.92
CA TYR A 54 -11.39 -7.00 -10.44
C TYR A 54 -11.24 -5.84 -11.44
N LYS A 55 -10.89 -6.10 -12.70
CA LYS A 55 -10.93 -5.05 -13.73
C LYS A 55 -12.29 -4.37 -13.77
N GLY A 56 -12.29 -3.05 -13.88
CA GLY A 56 -13.49 -2.23 -13.83
C GLY A 56 -13.96 -1.85 -12.42
N LYS A 57 -13.29 -2.35 -11.37
CA LYS A 57 -13.56 -2.01 -9.98
C LYS A 57 -12.37 -1.33 -9.32
N TRP A 58 -12.61 -0.52 -8.33
CA TRP A 58 -11.57 -0.09 -7.41
C TRP A 58 -11.18 -1.25 -6.50
N VAL A 59 -9.89 -1.39 -6.20
CA VAL A 59 -9.39 -2.42 -5.28
C VAL A 59 -8.63 -1.75 -4.14
N VAL A 60 -9.03 -2.07 -2.92
CA VAL A 60 -8.28 -1.77 -1.70
C VAL A 60 -7.54 -3.03 -1.31
N LEU A 61 -6.27 -3.09 -1.69
CA LEU A 61 -5.37 -4.21 -1.39
C LEU A 61 -4.58 -3.87 -0.14
N TYR A 62 -4.92 -4.48 1.00
CA TYR A 62 -4.21 -4.23 2.26
C TYR A 62 -3.43 -5.45 2.71
N PHE A 63 -2.18 -5.24 3.10
CA PHE A 63 -1.30 -6.23 3.69
C PHE A 63 -1.34 -6.08 5.21
N TYR A 64 -1.36 -7.18 5.93
CA TYR A 64 -1.38 -7.17 7.39
C TYR A 64 -0.53 -8.33 7.97
N PRO A 65 0.07 -8.15 9.16
CA PRO A 65 1.06 -9.08 9.69
C PRO A 65 0.53 -10.49 9.97
N LYS A 66 -0.62 -10.62 10.67
CA LYS A 66 -1.06 -11.94 11.16
C LYS A 66 -2.50 -11.91 11.65
N ASP A 67 -3.27 -12.98 11.33
CA ASP A 67 -4.59 -13.24 11.87
C ASP A 67 -4.59 -13.26 13.41
N PHE A 68 -5.72 -12.94 14.00
CA PHE A 68 -5.98 -12.98 15.44
C PHE A 68 -5.10 -12.08 16.30
N THR A 69 -4.29 -11.19 15.74
CA THR A 69 -3.58 -10.17 16.52
C THR A 69 -4.47 -8.95 16.74
N SER A 70 -4.34 -8.28 17.87
CA SER A 70 -5.23 -7.18 18.25
C SER A 70 -5.31 -6.07 17.18
N GLY A 71 -4.17 -5.62 16.66
CA GLY A 71 -4.15 -4.58 15.63
C GLY A 71 -4.77 -5.01 14.31
N CYS A 72 -4.54 -6.26 13.88
CA CYS A 72 -5.12 -6.76 12.62
C CYS A 72 -6.63 -7.01 12.77
N THR A 73 -7.08 -7.47 13.92
CA THR A 73 -8.52 -7.62 14.21
C THR A 73 -9.24 -6.28 14.19
N VAL A 74 -8.65 -5.25 14.82
CA VAL A 74 -9.20 -3.89 14.79
C VAL A 74 -9.31 -3.35 13.35
N GLU A 75 -8.26 -3.51 12.56
CA GLU A 75 -8.25 -3.07 11.16
C GLU A 75 -9.30 -3.79 10.31
N ALA A 76 -9.38 -5.13 10.44
CA ALA A 76 -10.37 -5.94 9.74
C ALA A 76 -11.81 -5.57 10.12
N HIS A 77 -12.08 -5.35 11.41
CA HIS A 77 -13.39 -4.90 11.89
C HIS A 77 -13.77 -3.51 11.34
N ASN A 78 -12.82 -2.58 11.25
CA ASN A 78 -13.08 -1.25 10.68
C ASN A 78 -13.40 -1.36 9.19
N PHE A 79 -12.67 -2.18 8.42
CA PHE A 79 -13.01 -2.46 7.03
C PHE A 79 -14.38 -3.16 6.91
N GLN A 80 -14.70 -4.11 7.79
CA GLN A 80 -16.01 -4.78 7.81
C GLN A 80 -17.14 -3.82 8.15
N ARG A 81 -16.97 -2.95 9.15
CA ARG A 81 -17.95 -1.90 9.51
C ARG A 81 -18.30 -1.02 8.31
N ASP A 82 -17.28 -0.67 7.54
CA ASP A 82 -17.40 0.29 6.44
C ASP A 82 -17.62 -0.39 5.07
N LEU A 83 -17.73 -1.72 5.02
CA LEU A 83 -17.78 -2.51 3.78
C LEU A 83 -18.85 -2.01 2.81
N ALA A 84 -20.07 -1.72 3.30
CA ALA A 84 -21.16 -1.22 2.46
C ALA A 84 -20.81 0.13 1.78
N GLN A 85 -20.00 0.98 2.41
CA GLN A 85 -19.56 2.23 1.81
C GLN A 85 -18.53 1.99 0.69
N TYR A 86 -17.66 1.01 0.85
CA TYR A 86 -16.73 0.58 -0.22
C TYR A 86 -17.51 0.01 -1.42
N GLU A 87 -18.49 -0.86 -1.18
CA GLU A 87 -19.33 -1.45 -2.22
C GLU A 87 -20.10 -0.39 -2.99
N GLN A 88 -20.71 0.59 -2.30
CA GLN A 88 -21.40 1.72 -2.93
C GLN A 88 -20.47 2.56 -3.82
N LYS A 89 -19.19 2.58 -3.52
CA LYS A 89 -18.15 3.24 -4.33
C LYS A 89 -17.59 2.33 -5.43
N GLY A 90 -18.15 1.15 -5.66
CA GLY A 90 -17.61 0.17 -6.61
C GLY A 90 -16.22 -0.33 -6.25
N ALA A 91 -15.88 -0.34 -4.97
CA ALA A 91 -14.61 -0.81 -4.48
C ALA A 91 -14.74 -2.17 -3.78
N VAL A 92 -13.73 -3.00 -3.92
CA VAL A 92 -13.57 -4.28 -3.21
C VAL A 92 -12.38 -4.21 -2.26
N ILE A 93 -12.46 -4.93 -1.16
CA ILE A 93 -11.40 -5.05 -0.17
C ILE A 93 -10.77 -6.44 -0.30
N LEU A 94 -9.46 -6.50 -0.42
CA LEU A 94 -8.65 -7.71 -0.43
C LEU A 94 -7.57 -7.59 0.65
N GLY A 95 -7.62 -8.47 1.66
CA GLY A 95 -6.58 -8.56 2.67
C GLY A 95 -5.56 -9.62 2.29
N VAL A 96 -4.29 -9.37 2.52
CA VAL A 96 -3.20 -10.31 2.22
C VAL A 96 -2.33 -10.50 3.45
N SER A 97 -2.08 -11.74 3.83
CA SER A 97 -1.08 -12.06 4.82
C SER A 97 -0.40 -13.41 4.53
N VAL A 98 0.63 -13.73 5.30
CA VAL A 98 1.43 -14.94 5.11
C VAL A 98 0.82 -16.20 5.74
N GLN A 99 -0.35 -16.09 6.35
CA GLN A 99 -1.08 -17.24 6.86
C GLN A 99 -1.72 -18.05 5.73
N ASP A 100 -2.07 -19.31 6.04
CA ASP A 100 -2.74 -20.21 5.12
C ASP A 100 -4.26 -19.96 5.06
N GLU A 101 -4.91 -20.61 4.11
CA GLU A 101 -6.35 -20.50 3.86
C GLU A 101 -7.18 -20.90 5.10
N ASP A 102 -6.74 -21.94 5.83
CA ASP A 102 -7.43 -22.42 7.04
C ASP A 102 -7.41 -21.38 8.16
N SER A 103 -6.28 -20.70 8.35
CA SER A 103 -6.16 -19.60 9.30
C SER A 103 -7.10 -18.46 8.94
N HIS A 104 -7.08 -18.06 7.67
CA HIS A 104 -7.95 -17.00 7.15
C HIS A 104 -9.43 -17.36 7.26
N GLN A 105 -9.81 -18.60 6.97
CA GLN A 105 -11.19 -19.07 7.12
C GLN A 105 -11.66 -18.96 8.58
N LYS A 106 -10.84 -19.44 9.53
CA LYS A 106 -11.15 -19.34 10.95
C LYS A 106 -11.25 -17.89 11.42
N PHE A 107 -10.36 -17.02 10.92
CA PHE A 107 -10.37 -15.60 11.23
C PHE A 107 -11.62 -14.92 10.68
N CYS A 108 -11.96 -15.11 9.40
CA CYS A 108 -13.19 -14.58 8.81
C CYS A 108 -14.44 -15.05 9.56
N THR A 109 -14.52 -16.34 9.87
CA THR A 109 -15.68 -16.90 10.58
C THR A 109 -15.83 -16.31 11.98
N LYS A 110 -14.71 -16.24 12.74
CA LYS A 110 -14.74 -15.75 14.12
C LYS A 110 -15.07 -14.25 14.18
N GLU A 111 -14.52 -13.46 13.27
CA GLU A 111 -14.63 -12.00 13.29
C GLU A 111 -15.77 -11.48 12.38
N GLY A 112 -16.51 -12.37 11.71
CA GLY A 112 -17.65 -12.02 10.86
C GLY A 112 -17.26 -11.20 9.61
N LEU A 113 -16.09 -11.50 8.99
CA LEU A 113 -15.59 -10.76 7.84
C LEU A 113 -16.23 -11.27 6.54
N ASN A 114 -16.77 -10.34 5.74
CA ASN A 114 -17.46 -10.64 4.48
C ASN A 114 -16.68 -10.19 3.24
N PHE A 115 -15.41 -9.90 3.37
CA PHE A 115 -14.48 -9.66 2.25
C PHE A 115 -13.40 -10.74 2.20
N LYS A 116 -12.60 -10.76 1.13
CA LYS A 116 -11.63 -11.84 0.91
C LYS A 116 -10.31 -11.59 1.63
N LEU A 117 -9.82 -12.64 2.30
CA LEU A 117 -8.45 -12.74 2.80
C LEU A 117 -7.66 -13.73 1.93
N LEU A 118 -6.46 -13.37 1.51
CA LEU A 118 -5.66 -14.07 0.53
C LEU A 118 -4.37 -14.60 1.17
N ALA A 119 -4.10 -15.89 0.97
CA ALA A 119 -3.01 -16.63 1.58
C ALA A 119 -1.71 -16.51 0.76
N ASP A 120 -0.81 -15.64 1.19
CA ASP A 120 0.52 -15.46 0.58
C ASP A 120 1.61 -16.21 1.37
N THR A 121 1.42 -17.51 1.56
CA THR A 121 2.28 -18.37 2.40
C THR A 121 3.76 -18.39 1.97
N LYS A 122 4.04 -18.07 0.70
CA LYS A 122 5.38 -17.98 0.13
C LYS A 122 5.97 -16.56 0.15
N THR A 123 5.20 -15.58 0.62
CA THR A 123 5.62 -14.16 0.62
C THR A 123 5.93 -13.58 -0.77
N GLU A 124 5.40 -14.20 -1.83
CA GLU A 124 5.68 -13.80 -3.21
C GLU A 124 5.02 -12.46 -3.52
N VAL A 125 3.73 -12.33 -3.23
CA VAL A 125 2.95 -11.12 -3.48
C VAL A 125 3.35 -10.00 -2.51
N SER A 126 3.54 -10.32 -1.22
CA SER A 126 4.06 -9.36 -0.25
C SER A 126 5.43 -8.80 -0.68
N THR A 127 6.28 -9.62 -1.33
CA THR A 127 7.57 -9.17 -1.87
C THR A 127 7.39 -8.25 -3.09
N LEU A 128 6.48 -8.58 -4.02
CA LEU A 128 6.19 -7.74 -5.18
C LEU A 128 5.72 -6.33 -4.80
N TYR A 129 5.00 -6.23 -3.67
CA TYR A 129 4.47 -4.97 -3.15
C TYR A 129 5.37 -4.32 -2.09
N ASP A 130 6.59 -4.82 -1.89
CA ASP A 130 7.52 -4.38 -0.82
C ASP A 130 6.85 -4.32 0.56
N SER A 131 6.00 -5.30 0.81
CA SER A 131 5.17 -5.41 2.01
C SER A 131 5.58 -6.61 2.87
N VAL A 132 6.90 -6.85 3.01
CA VAL A 132 7.48 -7.92 3.83
C VAL A 132 8.30 -7.34 4.97
N MET A 133 8.01 -7.79 6.19
CA MET A 133 8.89 -7.65 7.35
C MET A 133 9.68 -8.95 7.55
N ASN A 134 11.01 -8.86 7.54
CA ASN A 134 11.90 -10.00 7.70
C ASN A 134 12.53 -10.00 9.09
N PHE A 135 12.23 -11.00 9.89
CA PHE A 135 12.78 -11.21 11.24
C PHE A 135 13.81 -12.35 11.29
N GLY A 136 14.45 -12.66 10.16
CA GLY A 136 15.42 -13.74 10.02
C GLY A 136 14.74 -15.09 9.82
N VAL A 137 14.28 -15.72 10.91
CA VAL A 137 13.60 -17.04 10.87
C VAL A 137 12.12 -16.97 10.50
N ALA A 138 11.51 -15.79 10.53
CA ALA A 138 10.10 -15.58 10.22
C ALA A 138 9.93 -14.35 9.33
N LYS A 139 9.00 -14.46 8.38
CA LYS A 139 8.53 -13.34 7.55
C LYS A 139 7.08 -13.08 7.87
N LEU A 140 6.70 -11.82 7.92
CA LEU A 140 5.32 -11.36 8.06
C LEU A 140 5.06 -10.30 6.99
N SER A 141 3.79 -10.10 6.64
CA SER A 141 3.45 -8.94 5.81
C SER A 141 3.57 -7.65 6.65
N ALA A 142 4.10 -6.61 6.04
CA ALA A 142 4.04 -5.27 6.61
C ALA A 142 2.61 -4.74 6.52
N ARG A 143 2.30 -3.69 7.29
CA ARG A 143 0.98 -3.06 7.24
C ARG A 143 0.98 -1.94 6.20
N HIS A 144 0.75 -2.32 4.95
CA HIS A 144 0.68 -1.43 3.81
C HIS A 144 -0.66 -1.56 3.09
N THR A 145 -1.13 -0.49 2.46
CA THR A 145 -2.35 -0.53 1.66
C THR A 145 -2.16 0.21 0.34
N PHE A 146 -2.67 -0.38 -0.72
CA PHE A 146 -2.66 0.14 -2.08
C PHE A 146 -4.09 0.30 -2.56
N VAL A 147 -4.44 1.51 -3.01
CA VAL A 147 -5.71 1.76 -3.69
C VAL A 147 -5.44 1.73 -5.19
N ILE A 148 -6.08 0.80 -5.87
CA ILE A 148 -5.88 0.49 -7.29
C ILE A 148 -7.16 0.87 -8.02
N ASP A 149 -7.03 1.56 -9.16
CA ASP A 149 -8.17 2.01 -9.95
C ASP A 149 -8.73 0.89 -10.87
N PRO A 150 -9.88 1.12 -11.53
CA PRO A 150 -10.49 0.16 -12.45
C PRO A 150 -9.60 -0.27 -13.64
N ASN A 151 -8.55 0.47 -13.95
CA ASN A 151 -7.58 0.15 -15.00
C ASN A 151 -6.37 -0.64 -14.46
N GLY A 152 -6.35 -0.97 -13.17
CA GLY A 152 -5.23 -1.67 -12.54
C GLY A 152 -4.04 -0.77 -12.21
N VAL A 153 -4.23 0.55 -12.10
CA VAL A 153 -3.18 1.52 -11.79
C VAL A 153 -3.22 1.89 -10.30
N VAL A 154 -2.08 1.87 -9.63
CA VAL A 154 -1.95 2.32 -8.24
C VAL A 154 -2.24 3.82 -8.15
N ARG A 155 -3.19 4.23 -7.32
CA ARG A 155 -3.59 5.64 -7.15
C ARG A 155 -3.24 6.21 -5.78
N LYS A 156 -3.12 5.35 -4.78
CA LYS A 156 -2.71 5.75 -3.43
C LYS A 156 -1.94 4.63 -2.77
N VAL A 157 -0.96 4.98 -1.96
CA VAL A 157 -0.15 4.04 -1.17
C VAL A 157 -0.09 4.54 0.26
N PHE A 158 -0.31 3.64 1.21
CA PHE A 158 -0.16 3.86 2.64
C PHE A 158 0.90 2.89 3.17
N LEU A 159 2.01 3.40 3.67
CA LEU A 159 3.15 2.60 4.18
C LEU A 159 3.32 2.68 5.71
N ASP A 160 2.66 3.61 6.36
CA ASP A 160 2.65 3.78 7.83
C ASP A 160 1.20 3.74 8.31
N VAL A 161 0.62 2.54 8.28
CA VAL A 161 -0.80 2.34 8.60
C VAL A 161 -1.00 2.15 10.11
N LYS A 162 -1.92 2.95 10.67
CA LYS A 162 -2.44 2.79 12.02
C LYS A 162 -3.81 2.11 11.96
N PRO A 163 -3.99 0.91 12.55
CA PRO A 163 -5.20 0.11 12.38
C PRO A 163 -6.52 0.83 12.67
N GLN A 164 -6.53 1.69 13.70
CA GLN A 164 -7.77 2.30 14.20
C GLN A 164 -8.45 3.25 13.20
N PRO A 165 -7.76 4.25 12.59
CA PRO A 165 -8.39 5.18 11.65
C PRO A 165 -8.36 4.69 10.19
N HIS A 166 -7.69 3.56 9.91
CA HIS A 166 -7.25 3.25 8.55
C HIS A 166 -8.37 3.12 7.52
N SER A 167 -9.48 2.43 7.86
CA SER A 167 -10.61 2.29 6.94
C SER A 167 -11.20 3.64 6.53
N GLU A 168 -11.32 4.57 7.47
CA GLU A 168 -11.82 5.93 7.19
C GLU A 168 -10.85 6.74 6.32
N GLU A 169 -9.54 6.62 6.57
CA GLU A 169 -8.50 7.25 5.74
C GLU A 169 -8.53 6.74 4.30
N VAL A 170 -8.72 5.43 4.11
CA VAL A 170 -8.84 4.83 2.77
C VAL A 170 -10.12 5.26 2.08
N LEU A 171 -11.27 5.31 2.78
CA LEU A 171 -12.54 5.81 2.23
C LEU A 171 -12.45 7.27 1.80
N ALA A 172 -11.81 8.12 2.59
CA ALA A 172 -11.58 9.51 2.24
C ALA A 172 -10.74 9.63 0.96
N ALA A 173 -9.61 8.91 0.91
CA ALA A 173 -8.74 8.88 -0.28
C ALA A 173 -9.48 8.36 -1.52
N LEU A 174 -10.27 7.29 -1.40
CA LEU A 174 -11.06 6.73 -2.49
C LEU A 174 -12.08 7.76 -3.02
N THR A 175 -12.72 8.51 -2.13
CA THR A 175 -13.67 9.57 -2.51
C THR A 175 -12.99 10.69 -3.31
N GLU A 176 -11.82 11.14 -2.86
CA GLU A 176 -11.03 12.16 -3.57
C GLU A 176 -10.57 11.66 -4.96
N LEU A 177 -10.08 10.42 -5.03
CA LEU A 177 -9.62 9.82 -6.28
C LEU A 177 -10.74 9.66 -7.31
N GLN A 178 -11.94 9.25 -6.88
CA GLN A 178 -13.11 9.12 -7.74
C GLN A 178 -13.59 10.48 -8.24
N ALA A 179 -13.60 11.50 -7.38
CA ALA A 179 -13.95 12.87 -7.78
C ALA A 179 -12.95 13.46 -8.80
N ALA A 180 -11.67 13.09 -8.68
CA ALA A 180 -10.64 13.52 -9.64
C ALA A 180 -10.74 12.77 -10.99
N ALA A 181 -11.16 11.51 -11.00
CA ALA A 181 -11.31 10.70 -12.21
C ALA A 181 -12.58 11.04 -13.02
N GLY A 182 -13.59 11.64 -12.40
CA GLY A 182 -14.82 12.08 -13.06
C GLY A 182 -14.76 13.48 -13.71
N LYS A 183 -13.62 14.13 -13.66
CA LYS A 183 -13.34 15.42 -14.31
C LYS A 183 -12.56 15.21 -15.61
#